data_4eff21d27e946445da844fb72b8475ef
#
_entry.id   4eff21d27e946445da844fb72b8475ef
#
_cell.length_a   1.000
_cell.length_b   1.000
_cell.length_c   1.000
_cell.angle_alpha   90.00
_cell.angle_beta   90.00
_cell.angle_gamma   90.00
#
_symmetry.space_group_name_H-M   'P 1'
#
loop_
_entity.id
_entity.type
_entity.pdbx_description
1 polymer ?
#
loop_
_entity_poly.entity_id
_entity_poly.type
_entity_poly.pdbx_seq_one_letter_code
_entity_poly.pdbx_strand_id
1 'polypeptide(L)'
;RGDNMQSLKAPCYFLLLVVASNIVIVFLELSGGWKVWYDRFYGPSLLFIITWLTSRIYNALHQAYVIPYFQRSDTQVNEAVVSIVGALAQIFIWAIGIGFTLELAGYNSASVLAGLGLGGMAVALAAQDTIGNIIGGLLLYMQRPFELGHKIQVGGHTGTVARLGLRSITLSNRSGQLTSLPN
;
A
#
# COMPACT_ATOMS: atom_id res chain seq x y z
N ARG A 1 -20.04 12.18 -2.64
CA ARG A 1 -19.27 13.02 -1.66
C ARG A 1 -19.81 12.89 -0.22
N GLY A 2 -21.09 12.58 -0.01
CA GLY A 2 -21.70 12.45 1.33
C GLY A 2 -21.28 11.19 2.10
N ASP A 3 -21.15 10.07 1.44
CA ASP A 3 -20.91 8.77 2.08
C ASP A 3 -19.52 8.64 2.72
N ASN A 4 -18.50 9.29 2.15
CA ASN A 4 -17.14 9.24 2.69
C ASN A 4 -17.00 10.01 4.01
N MET A 5 -17.73 11.10 4.18
CA MET A 5 -17.77 11.86 5.44
C MET A 5 -18.56 11.13 6.53
N GLN A 6 -19.59 10.37 6.16
CA GLN A 6 -20.33 9.55 7.13
C GLN A 6 -19.49 8.37 7.63
N SER A 7 -18.63 7.79 6.79
CA SER A 7 -17.76 6.67 7.18
C SER A 7 -16.67 7.07 8.19
N LEU A 8 -16.27 8.35 8.25
CA LEU A 8 -15.30 8.89 9.20
C LEU A 8 -15.93 9.22 10.55
N LYS A 9 -17.25 9.46 10.62
CA LYS A 9 -17.93 9.83 11.87
C LYS A 9 -17.85 8.75 12.93
N ALA A 10 -18.00 7.47 12.53
CA ALA A 10 -17.98 6.36 13.47
C ALA A 10 -16.62 6.22 14.20
N PRO A 11 -15.46 6.11 13.54
CA PRO A 11 -14.19 6.00 14.25
C PRO A 11 -13.84 7.25 15.05
N CYS A 12 -14.19 8.47 14.57
CA CYS A 12 -13.98 9.69 15.34
C CYS A 12 -14.84 9.73 16.61
N TYR A 13 -16.09 9.26 16.53
CA TYR A 13 -16.97 9.19 17.69
C TYR A 13 -16.45 8.18 18.73
N PHE A 14 -16.01 7.01 18.29
CA PHE A 14 -15.39 6.02 19.18
C PHE A 14 -14.08 6.53 19.81
N LEU A 15 -13.25 7.25 19.04
CA LEU A 15 -12.05 7.88 19.57
C LEU A 15 -12.38 8.87 20.69
N LEU A 16 -13.34 9.77 20.44
CA LEU A 16 -13.80 10.73 21.44
C LEU A 16 -14.34 10.04 22.70
N LEU A 17 -15.08 8.96 22.54
CA LEU A 17 -15.65 8.20 23.64
C LEU A 17 -14.56 7.55 24.51
N VAL A 18 -13.53 6.93 23.88
CA VAL A 18 -12.40 6.32 24.60
C VAL A 18 -11.55 7.38 25.29
N VAL A 19 -11.29 8.53 24.66
CA VAL A 19 -10.55 9.63 25.28
C VAL A 19 -11.36 10.25 26.43
N ALA A 20 -12.66 10.46 26.24
CA ALA A 20 -13.53 10.98 27.29
C ALA A 20 -13.62 10.03 28.50
N SER A 21 -13.69 8.71 28.28
CA SER A 21 -13.68 7.73 29.36
C SER A 21 -12.39 7.78 30.18
N ASN A 22 -11.24 8.03 29.53
CA ASN A 22 -9.97 8.20 30.23
C ASN A 22 -9.98 9.44 31.12
N ILE A 23 -10.45 10.58 30.59
CA ILE A 23 -10.57 11.82 31.37
C ILE A 23 -11.46 11.61 32.61
N VAL A 24 -12.60 10.94 32.43
CA VAL A 24 -13.53 10.65 33.53
C VAL A 24 -12.88 9.77 34.60
N ILE A 25 -12.16 8.71 34.21
CA ILE A 25 -11.51 7.80 35.16
C ILE A 25 -10.37 8.47 35.92
N VAL A 26 -9.57 9.30 35.23
CA VAL A 26 -8.49 10.07 35.83
C VAL A 26 -9.05 11.11 36.82
N PHE A 27 -10.15 11.78 36.44
CA PHE A 27 -10.75 12.84 37.26
C PHE A 27 -11.48 12.31 38.50
N LEU A 28 -12.08 11.12 38.41
CA LEU A 28 -12.81 10.49 39.49
C LEU A 28 -11.91 9.71 40.48
N GLU A 29 -10.58 9.70 40.23
CA GLU A 29 -9.60 8.94 41.06
C GLU A 29 -10.08 7.51 41.39
N LEU A 30 -10.74 6.87 40.44
CA LEU A 30 -11.31 5.53 40.62
C LEU A 30 -10.17 4.56 41.00
N SER A 31 -10.15 4.19 42.31
CA SER A 31 -9.22 3.21 42.87
C SER A 31 -9.91 1.87 42.97
N GLY A 32 -9.19 0.80 42.66
CA GLY A 32 -9.73 -0.56 42.77
C GLY A 32 -9.40 -1.45 41.57
N GLY A 33 -9.87 -2.69 41.61
CA GLY A 33 -9.61 -3.69 40.56
C GLY A 33 -10.04 -3.29 39.14
N TRP A 34 -11.02 -2.40 39.02
CA TRP A 34 -11.49 -1.86 37.76
C TRP A 34 -10.43 -1.03 36.99
N LYS A 35 -9.57 -0.32 37.72
CA LYS A 35 -8.51 0.50 37.13
C LYS A 35 -7.49 -0.37 36.40
N VAL A 36 -7.12 -1.50 36.98
CA VAL A 36 -6.17 -2.46 36.38
C VAL A 36 -6.69 -3.00 35.05
N TRP A 37 -7.98 -3.36 35.01
CA TRP A 37 -8.61 -3.81 33.77
C TRP A 37 -8.71 -2.70 32.74
N TYR A 38 -9.06 -1.48 33.14
CA TYR A 38 -9.14 -0.34 32.27
C TYR A 38 -7.79 -0.01 31.64
N ASP A 39 -6.74 0.11 32.45
CA ASP A 39 -5.39 0.43 31.99
C ASP A 39 -4.87 -0.63 31.01
N ARG A 40 -5.26 -1.89 31.22
CA ARG A 40 -4.90 -2.99 30.32
C ARG A 40 -5.57 -2.90 28.94
N PHE A 41 -6.81 -2.45 28.87
CA PHE A 41 -7.57 -2.42 27.61
C PHE A 41 -7.55 -1.05 26.93
N TYR A 42 -7.25 0.01 27.66
CA TYR A 42 -7.26 1.38 27.10
C TYR A 42 -6.27 1.54 25.94
N GLY A 43 -5.01 1.17 26.14
CA GLY A 43 -3.97 1.28 25.12
C GLY A 43 -4.31 0.52 23.83
N PRO A 44 -4.61 -0.80 23.91
CA PRO A 44 -5.03 -1.58 22.75
C PRO A 44 -6.27 -1.02 22.03
N SER A 45 -7.28 -0.58 22.77
CA SER A 45 -8.51 -0.01 22.20
C SER A 45 -8.22 1.29 21.45
N LEU A 46 -7.40 2.16 22.02
CA LEU A 46 -7.00 3.42 21.42
C LEU A 46 -6.26 3.16 20.10
N LEU A 47 -5.28 2.25 20.11
CA LEU A 47 -4.50 1.92 18.92
C LEU A 47 -5.35 1.28 17.82
N PHE A 48 -6.27 0.39 18.21
CA PHE A 48 -7.22 -0.20 17.25
C PHE A 48 -8.09 0.86 16.57
N ILE A 49 -8.59 1.84 17.34
CA ILE A 49 -9.39 2.94 16.79
C ILE A 49 -8.55 3.84 15.88
N ILE A 50 -7.29 4.12 16.24
CA ILE A 50 -6.36 4.87 15.40
C ILE A 50 -6.11 4.13 14.09
N THR A 51 -5.88 2.83 14.13
CA THR A 51 -5.73 1.99 12.94
C THR A 51 -6.97 2.04 12.06
N TRP A 52 -8.15 1.91 12.66
CA TRP A 52 -9.42 2.01 11.95
C TRP A 52 -9.61 3.38 11.30
N LEU A 53 -9.29 4.46 12.03
CA LEU A 53 -9.36 5.81 11.50
C LEU A 53 -8.39 6.02 10.34
N THR A 54 -7.14 5.54 10.47
CA THR A 54 -6.12 5.59 9.41
C THR A 54 -6.60 4.85 8.16
N SER A 55 -7.16 3.65 8.33
CA SER A 55 -7.76 2.86 7.25
C SER A 55 -8.90 3.62 6.53
N ARG A 56 -9.75 4.32 7.29
CA ARG A 56 -10.85 5.12 6.72
C ARG A 56 -10.34 6.37 5.99
N ILE A 57 -9.36 7.06 6.56
CA ILE A 57 -8.72 8.22 5.92
C ILE A 57 -8.07 7.80 4.61
N TYR A 58 -7.30 6.69 4.64
CA TYR A 58 -6.69 6.13 3.44
C TYR A 58 -7.72 5.86 2.34
N ASN A 59 -8.82 5.15 2.67
CA ASN A 59 -9.87 4.86 1.71
C ASN A 59 -10.55 6.13 1.16
N ALA A 60 -10.78 7.12 2.01
CA ALA A 60 -11.36 8.39 1.59
C ALA A 60 -10.43 9.13 0.60
N LEU A 61 -9.13 9.17 0.90
CA LEU A 61 -8.12 9.78 0.02
C LEU A 61 -7.98 9.00 -1.29
N HIS A 62 -7.93 7.67 -1.22
CA HIS A 62 -7.82 6.80 -2.39
C HIS A 62 -9.00 7.02 -3.36
N GLN A 63 -10.23 7.07 -2.84
CA GLN A 63 -11.42 7.32 -3.65
C GLN A 63 -11.54 8.75 -4.14
N ALA A 64 -11.10 9.74 -3.34
CA ALA A 64 -11.25 11.15 -3.69
C ALA A 64 -10.18 11.64 -4.71
N TYR A 65 -8.97 11.11 -4.64
CA TYR A 65 -7.84 11.61 -5.41
C TYR A 65 -7.26 10.58 -6.37
N VAL A 66 -7.02 9.35 -5.91
CA VAL A 66 -6.31 8.35 -6.71
C VAL A 66 -7.18 7.86 -7.87
N ILE A 67 -8.38 7.39 -7.60
CA ILE A 67 -9.28 6.86 -8.63
C ILE A 67 -9.61 7.92 -9.70
N PRO A 68 -10.05 9.16 -9.36
CA PRO A 68 -10.37 10.17 -10.38
C PRO A 68 -9.16 10.65 -11.18
N TYR A 69 -7.97 10.63 -10.59
CA TYR A 69 -6.74 10.99 -11.28
C TYR A 69 -6.46 10.03 -12.43
N PHE A 70 -6.56 8.71 -12.19
CA PHE A 70 -6.34 7.69 -13.22
C PHE A 70 -7.48 7.62 -14.24
N GLN A 71 -8.71 7.93 -13.85
CA GLN A 71 -9.85 8.00 -14.79
C GLN A 71 -9.78 9.18 -15.75
N ARG A 72 -9.14 10.29 -15.36
CA ARG A 72 -8.97 11.48 -16.20
C ARG A 72 -7.72 11.40 -17.09
N SER A 73 -6.76 10.60 -16.69
CA SER A 73 -5.54 10.40 -17.46
C SER A 73 -5.85 9.40 -18.59
N ASP A 74 -5.52 9.75 -19.82
CA ASP A 74 -5.67 8.89 -21.03
C ASP A 74 -4.71 7.66 -20.96
N THR A 75 -4.13 7.44 -19.80
CA THR A 75 -3.29 6.30 -19.48
C THR A 75 -4.20 5.08 -19.30
N GLN A 76 -4.01 4.07 -20.15
CA GLN A 76 -4.67 2.75 -20.03
C GLN A 76 -4.27 1.97 -18.74
N VAL A 77 -4.11 2.67 -17.62
CA VAL A 77 -3.93 2.01 -16.32
C VAL A 77 -5.30 1.46 -15.95
N ASN A 78 -5.40 0.13 -16.04
CA ASN A 78 -6.62 -0.58 -15.73
C ASN A 78 -7.05 -0.24 -14.28
N GLU A 79 -8.29 0.17 -14.08
CA GLU A 79 -8.88 0.43 -12.75
C GLU A 79 -8.62 -0.73 -11.76
N ALA A 80 -8.48 -1.95 -12.29
CA ALA A 80 -8.11 -3.13 -11.52
C ALA A 80 -6.74 -2.99 -10.83
N VAL A 81 -5.74 -2.41 -11.50
CA VAL A 81 -4.39 -2.24 -10.91
C VAL A 81 -4.43 -1.24 -9.76
N VAL A 82 -5.15 -0.13 -9.95
CA VAL A 82 -5.33 0.90 -8.90
C VAL A 82 -6.06 0.31 -7.69
N SER A 83 -7.09 -0.49 -7.93
CA SER A 83 -7.86 -1.18 -6.89
C SER A 83 -7.00 -2.20 -6.12
N ILE A 84 -6.19 -3.00 -6.82
CA ILE A 84 -5.29 -3.99 -6.20
C ILE A 84 -4.25 -3.30 -5.31
N VAL A 85 -3.61 -2.23 -5.80
CA VAL A 85 -2.63 -1.46 -4.99
C VAL A 85 -3.31 -0.86 -3.76
N GLY A 86 -4.53 -0.35 -3.91
CA GLY A 86 -5.34 0.14 -2.80
C GLY A 86 -5.65 -0.94 -1.77
N ALA A 87 -6.03 -2.13 -2.21
CA ALA A 87 -6.31 -3.27 -1.34
C ALA A 87 -5.05 -3.75 -0.59
N LEU A 88 -3.91 -3.81 -1.26
CA LEU A 88 -2.63 -4.17 -0.63
C LEU A 88 -2.25 -3.18 0.47
N ALA A 89 -2.33 -1.87 0.19
CA ALA A 89 -2.06 -0.85 1.20
C ALA A 89 -3.01 -0.98 2.41
N GLN A 90 -4.28 -1.29 2.17
CA GLN A 90 -5.26 -1.54 3.22
C GLN A 90 -4.88 -2.75 4.09
N ILE A 91 -4.45 -3.84 3.47
CA ILE A 91 -3.97 -5.04 4.17
C ILE A 91 -2.77 -4.68 5.06
N PHE A 92 -1.80 -3.89 4.57
CA PHE A 92 -0.65 -3.46 5.35
C PHE A 92 -1.04 -2.60 6.56
N ILE A 93 -1.97 -1.64 6.39
CA ILE A 93 -2.46 -0.80 7.49
C ILE A 93 -3.05 -1.69 8.61
N TRP A 94 -3.91 -2.64 8.24
CA TRP A 94 -4.52 -3.54 9.21
C TRP A 94 -3.53 -4.52 9.84
N ALA A 95 -2.61 -5.08 9.05
CA ALA A 95 -1.61 -6.02 9.54
C ALA A 95 -0.69 -5.38 10.60
N ILE A 96 -0.20 -4.18 10.32
CA ILE A 96 0.64 -3.40 11.25
C ILE A 96 -0.17 -2.99 12.48
N GLY A 97 -1.37 -2.45 12.29
CA GLY A 97 -2.22 -1.98 13.38
C GLY A 97 -2.65 -3.09 14.32
N ILE A 98 -3.02 -4.26 13.82
CA ILE A 98 -3.37 -5.43 14.63
C ILE A 98 -2.12 -5.93 15.37
N GLY A 99 -0.95 -6.00 14.72
CA GLY A 99 0.30 -6.41 15.36
C GLY A 99 0.62 -5.57 16.60
N PHE A 100 0.61 -4.25 16.46
CA PHE A 100 0.85 -3.35 17.60
C PHE A 100 -0.27 -3.38 18.64
N THR A 101 -1.52 -3.57 18.22
CA THR A 101 -2.65 -3.69 19.15
C THR A 101 -2.49 -4.93 20.06
N LEU A 102 -2.08 -6.06 19.48
CA LEU A 102 -1.80 -7.30 20.23
C LEU A 102 -0.63 -7.12 21.21
N GLU A 103 0.42 -6.41 20.79
CA GLU A 103 1.57 -6.11 21.65
C GLU A 103 1.16 -5.30 22.88
N LEU A 104 0.39 -4.22 22.69
CA LEU A 104 -0.15 -3.43 23.80
C LEU A 104 -1.13 -4.21 24.69
N ALA A 105 -1.83 -5.19 24.13
CA ALA A 105 -2.69 -6.10 24.91
C ALA A 105 -1.91 -7.14 25.73
N GLY A 106 -0.56 -7.14 25.63
CA GLY A 106 0.32 -8.05 26.36
C GLY A 106 0.50 -9.41 25.68
N TYR A 107 0.09 -9.55 24.43
CA TYR A 107 0.38 -10.75 23.63
C TYR A 107 1.76 -10.61 22.96
N ASN A 108 2.44 -11.74 22.80
CA ASN A 108 3.70 -11.74 22.07
C ASN A 108 3.44 -11.52 20.56
N SER A 109 3.61 -10.27 20.13
CA SER A 109 3.45 -9.87 18.71
C SER A 109 4.57 -10.39 17.82
N ALA A 110 5.69 -10.86 18.40
CA ALA A 110 6.84 -11.32 17.63
C ALA A 110 6.49 -12.40 16.61
N SER A 111 5.61 -13.34 16.96
CA SER A 111 5.16 -14.38 16.03
C SER A 111 4.33 -13.83 14.87
N VAL A 112 3.49 -12.84 15.13
CA VAL A 112 2.68 -12.17 14.10
C VAL A 112 3.58 -11.34 13.18
N LEU A 113 4.51 -10.57 13.76
CA LEU A 113 5.47 -9.77 12.99
C LEU A 113 6.44 -10.64 12.19
N ALA A 114 6.89 -11.75 12.76
CA ALA A 114 7.71 -12.73 12.05
C ALA A 114 6.95 -13.35 10.86
N GLY A 115 5.68 -13.73 11.06
CA GLY A 115 4.83 -14.23 9.98
C GLY A 115 4.62 -13.21 8.86
N LEU A 116 4.36 -11.95 9.21
CA LEU A 116 4.25 -10.85 8.25
C LEU A 116 5.57 -10.59 7.53
N GLY A 117 6.70 -10.68 8.25
CA GLY A 117 8.04 -10.53 7.67
C GLY A 117 8.37 -11.63 6.67
N LEU A 118 8.09 -12.90 7.01
CA LEU A 118 8.27 -14.03 6.10
C LEU A 118 7.34 -13.95 4.89
N GLY A 119 6.07 -13.61 5.11
CA GLY A 119 5.10 -13.38 4.04
C GLY A 119 5.52 -12.23 3.12
N GLY A 120 6.01 -11.13 3.68
CA GLY A 120 6.55 -9.99 2.94
C GLY A 120 7.79 -10.35 2.13
N MET A 121 8.69 -11.17 2.68
CA MET A 121 9.86 -11.69 1.97
C MET A 121 9.44 -12.56 0.78
N ALA A 122 8.47 -13.45 0.97
CA ALA A 122 7.96 -14.29 -0.11
C ALA A 122 7.38 -13.46 -1.26
N VAL A 123 6.59 -12.41 -0.94
CA VAL A 123 6.05 -11.47 -1.93
C VAL A 123 7.17 -10.68 -2.61
N ALA A 124 8.19 -10.22 -1.85
CA ALA A 124 9.32 -9.47 -2.40
C ALA A 124 10.14 -10.32 -3.38
N LEU A 125 10.39 -11.59 -3.05
CA LEU A 125 11.07 -12.53 -3.95
C LEU A 125 10.26 -12.80 -5.23
N ALA A 126 8.94 -12.97 -5.09
CA ALA A 126 8.06 -13.15 -6.24
C ALA A 126 7.98 -11.90 -7.15
N ALA A 127 8.14 -10.69 -6.59
CA ALA A 127 8.10 -9.43 -7.32
C ALA A 127 9.47 -8.98 -7.84
N GLN A 128 10.57 -9.63 -7.45
CA GLN A 128 11.95 -9.21 -7.69
C GLN A 128 12.24 -8.87 -9.15
N ASP A 129 11.90 -9.76 -10.08
CA ASP A 129 12.15 -9.55 -11.51
C ASP A 129 11.34 -8.39 -12.07
N THR A 130 10.09 -8.24 -11.61
CA THR A 130 9.23 -7.14 -12.06
C THR A 130 9.77 -5.79 -11.58
N ILE A 131 10.21 -5.71 -10.33
CA ILE A 131 10.81 -4.50 -9.75
C ILE A 131 12.14 -4.20 -10.47
N GLY A 132 12.98 -5.20 -10.70
CA GLY A 132 14.24 -5.06 -11.44
C GLY A 132 14.02 -4.47 -12.84
N ASN A 133 13.05 -4.99 -13.58
CA ASN A 133 12.72 -4.50 -14.91
C ASN A 133 12.15 -3.06 -14.90
N ILE A 134 11.39 -2.69 -13.87
CA ILE A 134 10.89 -1.30 -13.72
C ILE A 134 12.05 -0.34 -13.45
N ILE A 135 12.98 -0.72 -12.56
CA ILE A 135 14.18 0.07 -12.26
C ILE A 135 15.04 0.20 -13.52
N GLY A 136 15.26 -0.90 -14.26
CA GLY A 136 15.95 -0.90 -15.54
C GLY A 136 15.31 0.05 -16.55
N GLY A 137 13.99 -0.01 -16.70
CA GLY A 137 13.23 0.90 -17.57
C GLY A 137 13.36 2.37 -17.16
N LEU A 138 13.34 2.67 -15.86
CA LEU A 138 13.55 4.02 -15.34
C LEU A 138 14.94 4.54 -15.66
N LEU A 139 15.98 3.71 -15.48
CA LEU A 139 17.35 4.05 -15.83
C LEU A 139 17.52 4.30 -17.34
N LEU A 140 16.91 3.46 -18.18
CA LEU A 140 16.91 3.66 -19.63
C LEU A 140 16.25 5.00 -20.01
N TYR A 141 15.16 5.36 -19.35
CA TYR A 141 14.46 6.62 -19.58
C TYR A 141 15.30 7.84 -19.13
N MET A 142 16.04 7.70 -18.02
CA MET A 142 16.91 8.78 -17.51
C MET A 142 18.20 8.94 -18.33
N GLN A 143 18.87 7.85 -18.66
CA GLN A 143 20.17 7.87 -19.33
C GLN A 143 20.05 7.98 -20.86
N ARG A 144 18.93 7.56 -21.43
CA ARG A 144 18.64 7.58 -22.87
C ARG A 144 19.79 7.06 -23.75
N PRO A 145 20.33 5.85 -23.47
CA PRO A 145 21.43 5.31 -24.29
C PRO A 145 21.01 5.07 -25.74
N PHE A 146 19.71 4.92 -25.98
CA PHE A 146 19.08 4.84 -27.31
C PHE A 146 17.67 5.46 -27.26
N GLU A 147 17.14 5.83 -28.44
CA GLU A 147 15.84 6.45 -28.60
C GLU A 147 14.92 5.58 -29.47
N LEU A 148 13.64 5.96 -29.53
CA LEU A 148 12.67 5.36 -30.45
C LEU A 148 13.19 5.50 -31.88
N GLY A 149 13.10 4.43 -32.67
CA GLY A 149 13.60 4.37 -34.03
C GLY A 149 15.06 3.95 -34.17
N HIS A 150 15.85 3.90 -33.08
CA HIS A 150 17.21 3.39 -33.14
C HIS A 150 17.22 1.87 -33.33
N LYS A 151 18.17 1.41 -34.12
CA LYS A 151 18.40 -0.02 -34.33
C LYS A 151 19.36 -0.53 -33.26
N ILE A 152 18.93 -1.47 -32.44
CA ILE A 152 19.72 -2.05 -31.36
C ILE A 152 19.74 -3.57 -31.45
N GLN A 153 20.71 -4.16 -30.77
CA GLN A 153 20.81 -5.61 -30.58
C GLN A 153 20.87 -5.89 -29.08
N VAL A 154 19.89 -6.63 -28.59
CA VAL A 154 19.78 -7.00 -27.16
C VAL A 154 19.37 -8.46 -27.06
N GLY A 155 20.08 -9.25 -26.24
CA GLY A 155 19.74 -10.64 -25.97
C GLY A 155 19.66 -11.53 -27.22
N GLY A 156 20.49 -11.26 -28.25
CA GLY A 156 20.46 -11.99 -29.53
C GLY A 156 19.38 -11.53 -30.50
N HIS A 157 18.49 -10.61 -30.11
CA HIS A 157 17.45 -10.04 -30.95
C HIS A 157 17.93 -8.68 -31.52
N THR A 158 17.85 -8.53 -32.84
CA THR A 158 18.17 -7.27 -33.53
C THR A 158 16.89 -6.67 -34.09
N GLY A 159 16.63 -5.40 -33.77
CA GLY A 159 15.44 -4.72 -34.25
C GLY A 159 15.51 -3.21 -34.03
N THR A 160 14.52 -2.52 -34.56
CA THR A 160 14.31 -1.08 -34.33
C THR A 160 13.42 -0.89 -33.11
N VAL A 161 13.78 0.00 -32.21
CA VAL A 161 13.01 0.31 -31.02
C VAL A 161 11.67 0.92 -31.43
N ALA A 162 10.60 0.13 -31.28
CA ALA A 162 9.24 0.55 -31.61
C ALA A 162 8.54 1.20 -30.40
N ARG A 163 8.85 0.71 -29.18
CA ARG A 163 8.26 1.21 -27.94
C ARG A 163 9.22 1.03 -26.77
N LEU A 164 9.33 2.07 -25.94
CA LEU A 164 9.99 2.05 -24.64
C LEU A 164 8.90 2.02 -23.55
N GLY A 165 8.78 0.89 -22.85
CA GLY A 165 7.87 0.73 -21.71
C GLY A 165 8.63 0.72 -20.39
N LEU A 166 7.92 0.90 -19.28
CA LEU A 166 8.51 0.87 -17.94
C LEU A 166 9.13 -0.49 -17.59
N ARG A 167 8.57 -1.58 -18.08
CA ARG A 167 9.01 -2.95 -17.76
C ARG A 167 9.66 -3.67 -18.94
N SER A 168 9.42 -3.22 -20.16
CA SER A 168 9.89 -3.92 -21.36
C SER A 168 10.08 -2.97 -22.52
N ILE A 169 11.04 -3.29 -23.39
CA ILE A 169 11.28 -2.67 -24.67
C ILE A 169 10.62 -3.52 -25.76
N THR A 170 9.97 -2.89 -26.72
CA THR A 170 9.45 -3.59 -27.90
C THR A 170 10.31 -3.25 -29.11
N LEU A 171 10.91 -4.28 -29.72
CA LEU A 171 11.68 -4.18 -30.95
C LEU A 171 10.83 -4.62 -32.14
N SER A 172 10.93 -3.90 -33.25
CA SER A 172 10.37 -4.30 -34.54
C SER A 172 11.48 -4.83 -35.44
N ASN A 173 11.33 -6.05 -35.92
CA ASN A 173 12.25 -6.65 -36.88
C ASN A 173 11.92 -6.19 -38.31
N ARG A 174 12.80 -6.44 -39.28
CA ARG A 174 12.62 -6.12 -40.73
C ARG A 174 11.35 -6.73 -41.33
N SER A 175 10.88 -7.85 -40.79
CA SER A 175 9.61 -8.49 -41.20
C SER A 175 8.37 -7.88 -40.58
N GLY A 176 8.48 -6.80 -39.78
CA GLY A 176 7.37 -6.18 -39.03
C GLY A 176 6.96 -6.93 -37.78
N GLN A 177 7.66 -7.99 -37.40
CA GLN A 177 7.38 -8.75 -36.18
C GLN A 177 7.85 -7.96 -34.96
N LEU A 178 6.98 -7.88 -33.96
CA LEU A 178 7.26 -7.21 -32.69
C LEU A 178 7.76 -8.23 -31.66
N THR A 179 8.93 -7.96 -31.06
CA THR A 179 9.49 -8.74 -29.96
C THR A 179 9.56 -7.86 -28.71
N SER A 180 8.97 -8.32 -27.62
CA SER A 180 9.04 -7.63 -26.34
C SER A 180 10.13 -8.28 -25.48
N LEU A 181 11.07 -7.46 -25.01
CA LEU A 181 12.16 -7.86 -24.12
C LEU A 181 12.04 -7.15 -22.78
N PRO A 182 12.28 -7.83 -21.66
CA PRO A 182 12.35 -7.17 -20.35
C PRO A 182 13.53 -6.18 -20.31
N ASN A 183 13.40 -5.13 -19.49
CA ASN A 183 14.42 -4.09 -19.33
C ASN A 183 15.60 -4.56 -18.48
#